data_ed03ced6f9791506f00e72e94bec5a24
#
_entry.id   ed03ced6f9791506f00e72e94bec5a24
#
_cell.length_a   1.000
_cell.length_b   1.000
_cell.length_c   1.000
_cell.angle_alpha   90.00
_cell.angle_beta   90.00
_cell.angle_gamma   90.00
#
_symmetry.space_group_name_H-M   'P 1'
#
loop_
_entity.id
_entity.type
_entity.pdbx_description
1 polymer ?
#
loop_
_entity_poly.entity_id
_entity_poly.type
_entity_poly.pdbx_seq_one_letter_code
_entity_poly.pdbx_strand_id
1 'polypeptide(L)'
;MTGFGKVTAELPSKKVTVEIKALNSKQLDLSTRIPSIYKEKEMQIRSLLLQSLERGKVEFNIFVEYIGKDTPTQINLAAVENYYNQIKDIADRLNIGLPADWFQTLLRMPDVIKTEAQEVNEEEWNVVEKAIKEAIGHLCDFRIQEGAMLQKLFEQKIANISRLLSEVEQYEKERIEKIKARIMDNLEKIAGQDYDKNRFEQEMIYYIEKLDVNEEKNRLDNHLKYYISTMESGHGQGKKLGFIAQEMGREINTLGSKSNHAEMQKLVAQMKDELEQIKEHVLNVL
;
A
#
# COMPACT_ATOMS: atom_id res chain seq x y z
N MET A 1 1.73 2.26 1.36
CA MET A 1 1.04 2.61 2.63
C MET A 1 -0.40 2.95 2.35
N THR A 2 -1.27 2.61 3.27
CA THR A 2 -2.67 3.05 3.32
C THR A 2 -2.75 4.40 4.03
N GLY A 3 -3.93 4.98 4.14
CA GLY A 3 -4.10 6.22 4.91
C GLY A 3 -5.54 6.68 4.90
N PHE A 4 -5.91 7.39 5.98
CA PHE A 4 -7.22 7.97 6.14
C PHE A 4 -7.13 9.32 6.85
N GLY A 5 -7.84 10.31 6.31
CA GLY A 5 -8.01 11.61 6.94
C GLY A 5 -9.44 12.08 6.80
N LYS A 6 -10.00 12.59 7.87
CA LYS A 6 -11.35 13.15 7.91
C LYS A 6 -11.37 14.39 8.78
N VAL A 7 -11.95 15.46 8.25
CA VAL A 7 -12.15 16.71 8.96
C VAL A 7 -13.55 17.25 8.66
N THR A 8 -14.19 17.81 9.66
CA THR A 8 -15.48 18.44 9.52
C THR A 8 -15.37 19.91 9.91
N ALA A 9 -15.70 20.79 8.98
CA ALA A 9 -15.78 22.23 9.22
C ALA A 9 -17.24 22.65 9.37
N GLU A 10 -17.54 23.42 10.37
CA GLU A 10 -18.87 23.99 10.63
C GLU A 10 -18.91 25.43 10.11
N LEU A 11 -19.86 25.70 9.24
CA LEU A 11 -20.19 27.01 8.69
C LEU A 11 -21.57 27.41 9.20
N PRO A 12 -21.95 28.69 9.19
CA PRO A 12 -23.21 29.16 9.76
C PRO A 12 -24.47 28.47 9.23
N SER A 13 -24.48 28.09 7.95
CA SER A 13 -25.65 27.48 7.27
C SER A 13 -25.41 26.02 6.80
N LYS A 14 -24.19 25.51 6.94
CA LYS A 14 -23.82 24.17 6.44
C LYS A 14 -22.62 23.57 7.17
N LYS A 15 -22.55 22.26 7.14
CA LYS A 15 -21.44 21.46 7.64
C LYS A 15 -20.72 20.81 6.45
N VAL A 16 -19.44 21.04 6.36
CA VAL A 16 -18.60 20.51 5.28
C VAL A 16 -17.68 19.44 5.83
N THR A 17 -17.85 18.22 5.36
CA THR A 17 -16.98 17.11 5.74
C THR A 17 -16.06 16.75 4.58
N VAL A 18 -14.75 16.83 4.83
CA VAL A 18 -13.69 16.40 3.91
C VAL A 18 -13.21 15.04 4.34
N GLU A 19 -13.17 14.09 3.42
CA GLU A 19 -12.70 12.74 3.64
C GLU A 19 -11.71 12.33 2.56
N ILE A 20 -10.53 11.85 2.99
CA ILE A 20 -9.46 11.38 2.11
C ILE A 20 -9.12 9.95 2.51
N LYS A 21 -9.18 9.03 1.53
CA LYS A 21 -8.76 7.64 1.69
C LYS A 21 -7.64 7.34 0.70
N ALA A 22 -6.62 6.65 1.15
CA ALA A 22 -5.53 6.22 0.28
C ALA A 22 -5.27 4.71 0.44
N LEU A 23 -5.16 4.02 -0.69
CA LEU A 23 -4.74 2.63 -0.77
C LEU A 23 -3.36 2.56 -1.41
N ASN A 24 -2.64 1.46 -1.15
CA ASN A 24 -1.33 1.25 -1.75
C ASN A 24 -1.42 1.10 -3.27
N SER A 25 -0.63 1.90 -4.01
CA SER A 25 -0.48 1.81 -5.46
C SER A 25 0.93 2.24 -5.87
N LYS A 26 1.39 1.79 -7.04
CA LYS A 26 2.71 2.17 -7.60
C LYS A 26 2.75 3.62 -8.08
N GLN A 27 1.63 4.14 -8.54
CA GLN A 27 1.48 5.51 -9.04
C GLN A 27 0.40 6.22 -8.24
N LEU A 28 0.38 7.56 -8.32
CA LEU A 28 -0.70 8.36 -7.77
C LEU A 28 -1.90 8.33 -8.71
N ASP A 29 -2.99 7.72 -8.25
CA ASP A 29 -4.29 7.70 -8.93
C ASP A 29 -5.30 8.44 -8.05
N LEU A 30 -5.80 9.58 -8.55
CA LEU A 30 -6.64 10.50 -7.77
C LEU A 30 -8.07 10.51 -8.31
N SER A 31 -9.00 10.03 -7.51
CA SER A 31 -10.44 10.13 -7.74
C SER A 31 -11.04 11.18 -6.80
N THR A 32 -11.78 12.15 -7.37
CA THR A 32 -12.37 13.24 -6.59
C THR A 32 -13.89 13.24 -6.75
N ARG A 33 -14.61 13.35 -5.62
CA ARG A 33 -16.05 13.60 -5.58
C ARG A 33 -16.30 14.93 -4.90
N ILE A 34 -16.60 15.94 -5.69
CA ILE A 34 -16.74 17.33 -5.25
C ILE A 34 -18.16 17.79 -5.58
N PRO A 35 -18.93 18.27 -4.60
CA PRO A 35 -20.24 18.87 -4.81
C PRO A 35 -20.19 20.03 -5.81
N SER A 36 -21.30 20.26 -6.52
CA SER A 36 -21.41 21.31 -7.56
C SER A 36 -20.99 22.69 -7.05
N ILE A 37 -21.28 23.02 -5.82
CA ILE A 37 -20.93 24.29 -5.18
C ILE A 37 -19.39 24.54 -5.16
N TYR A 38 -18.56 23.51 -5.01
CA TYR A 38 -17.09 23.64 -5.01
C TYR A 38 -16.43 23.20 -6.33
N LYS A 39 -17.21 23.00 -7.39
CA LYS A 39 -16.70 22.49 -8.67
C LYS A 39 -15.67 23.42 -9.32
N GLU A 40 -15.83 24.72 -9.19
CA GLU A 40 -14.87 25.71 -9.69
C GLU A 40 -13.50 25.63 -9.00
N LYS A 41 -13.45 25.13 -7.78
CA LYS A 41 -12.23 24.95 -6.98
C LYS A 41 -11.56 23.59 -7.21
N GLU A 42 -12.11 22.73 -8.07
CA GLU A 42 -11.59 21.36 -8.29
C GLU A 42 -10.11 21.34 -8.68
N MET A 43 -9.69 22.25 -9.58
CA MET A 43 -8.28 22.30 -10.01
C MET A 43 -7.34 22.69 -8.88
N GLN A 44 -7.76 23.59 -7.99
CA GLN A 44 -6.98 23.98 -6.82
C GLN A 44 -6.87 22.81 -5.83
N ILE A 45 -7.97 22.10 -5.57
CA ILE A 45 -7.99 20.92 -4.72
C ILE A 45 -7.07 19.83 -5.26
N ARG A 46 -7.15 19.54 -6.57
CA ARG A 46 -6.27 18.56 -7.23
C ARG A 46 -4.79 18.94 -7.10
N SER A 47 -4.47 20.22 -7.27
CA SER A 47 -3.09 20.71 -7.12
C SER A 47 -2.57 20.51 -5.71
N LEU A 48 -3.37 20.82 -4.67
CA LEU A 48 -3.00 20.59 -3.27
C LEU A 48 -2.75 19.11 -2.97
N LEU A 49 -3.61 18.21 -3.47
CA LEU A 49 -3.47 16.78 -3.29
C LEU A 49 -2.22 16.23 -4.01
N LEU A 50 -1.96 16.66 -5.25
CA LEU A 50 -0.79 16.24 -6.03
C LEU A 50 0.54 16.73 -5.43
N GLN A 51 0.56 17.90 -4.80
CA GLN A 51 1.75 18.43 -4.13
C GLN A 51 2.05 17.73 -2.81
N SER A 52 1.00 17.23 -2.13
CA SER A 52 1.13 16.64 -0.80
C SER A 52 1.27 15.13 -0.80
N LEU A 53 0.89 14.45 -1.87
CA LEU A 53 0.81 12.99 -1.93
C LEU A 53 1.66 12.45 -3.08
N GLU A 54 2.64 11.57 -2.75
CA GLU A 54 3.60 11.04 -3.73
C GLU A 54 3.03 9.89 -4.57
N ARG A 55 2.33 8.94 -3.93
CA ARG A 55 1.73 7.77 -4.58
C ARG A 55 0.56 7.19 -3.79
N GLY A 56 -0.20 6.33 -4.44
CA GLY A 56 -1.38 5.66 -3.87
C GLY A 56 -2.61 5.86 -4.73
N LYS A 57 -3.60 4.98 -4.58
CA LYS A 57 -4.94 5.22 -5.09
C LYS A 57 -5.69 6.04 -4.04
N VAL A 58 -5.91 7.33 -4.35
CA VAL A 58 -6.47 8.31 -3.43
C VAL A 58 -7.91 8.64 -3.84
N GLU A 59 -8.83 8.45 -2.91
CA GLU A 59 -10.21 8.89 -3.02
C GLU A 59 -10.42 10.11 -2.14
N PHE A 60 -10.79 11.23 -2.75
CA PHE A 60 -11.08 12.49 -2.09
C PHE A 60 -12.57 12.81 -2.24
N ASN A 61 -13.25 13.02 -1.11
CA ASN A 61 -14.67 13.32 -1.09
C ASN A 61 -14.93 14.56 -0.23
N ILE A 62 -15.81 15.44 -0.71
CA ILE A 62 -16.40 16.51 0.08
C ILE A 62 -17.90 16.23 0.20
N PHE A 63 -18.39 16.28 1.41
CA PHE A 63 -19.83 16.17 1.72
C PHE A 63 -20.29 17.49 2.32
N VAL A 64 -21.45 17.97 1.89
CA VAL A 64 -22.09 19.19 2.40
C VAL A 64 -23.45 18.84 2.96
N GLU A 65 -23.65 19.14 4.23
CA GLU A 65 -24.93 19.04 4.91
C GLU A 65 -25.40 20.47 5.25
N TYR A 66 -26.59 20.82 4.80
CA TYR A 66 -27.19 22.12 5.10
C TYR A 66 -27.87 22.08 6.47
N ILE A 67 -27.61 23.10 7.29
CA ILE A 67 -28.15 23.25 8.64
C ILE A 67 -29.23 24.34 8.61
N GLY A 68 -30.45 24.01 9.01
CA GLY A 68 -31.54 24.97 9.09
C GLY A 68 -32.57 24.86 7.98
N LYS A 69 -33.28 26.00 7.73
CA LYS A 69 -34.38 26.05 6.73
C LYS A 69 -33.91 26.41 5.33
N ASP A 70 -32.64 26.78 5.16
CA ASP A 70 -32.06 27.20 3.87
C ASP A 70 -31.63 26.00 3.05
N THR A 71 -32.61 25.36 2.43
CA THR A 71 -32.30 24.32 1.43
C THR A 71 -31.97 25.02 0.10
N PRO A 72 -30.88 24.63 -0.59
CA PRO A 72 -30.49 25.22 -1.88
C PRO A 72 -31.46 24.84 -3.01
N THR A 73 -32.46 24.05 -2.69
CA THR A 73 -33.43 23.50 -3.64
C THR A 73 -34.73 24.29 -3.53
N GLN A 74 -35.08 24.97 -4.61
CA GLN A 74 -36.31 25.74 -4.72
C GLN A 74 -37.21 25.18 -5.82
N ILE A 75 -38.54 25.32 -5.61
CA ILE A 75 -39.50 24.97 -6.65
C ILE A 75 -39.62 26.12 -7.63
N ASN A 76 -39.34 25.85 -8.91
CA ASN A 76 -39.49 26.80 -9.99
C ASN A 76 -40.98 26.91 -10.36
N LEU A 77 -41.68 27.89 -9.76
CA LEU A 77 -43.09 28.10 -9.99
C LEU A 77 -43.45 28.32 -11.47
N ALA A 78 -42.61 29.06 -12.23
CA ALA A 78 -42.85 29.28 -13.65
C ALA A 78 -42.79 27.97 -14.46
N ALA A 79 -41.89 27.05 -14.14
CA ALA A 79 -41.86 25.73 -14.77
C ALA A 79 -43.09 24.89 -14.39
N VAL A 80 -43.50 24.94 -13.12
CA VAL A 80 -44.68 24.25 -12.62
C VAL A 80 -45.94 24.72 -13.36
N GLU A 81 -46.14 26.04 -13.50
CA GLU A 81 -47.29 26.63 -14.22
C GLU A 81 -47.28 26.23 -15.70
N ASN A 82 -46.12 26.27 -16.32
CA ASN A 82 -46.00 25.89 -17.75
C ASN A 82 -46.35 24.41 -17.95
N TYR A 83 -45.82 23.47 -17.16
CA TYR A 83 -46.13 22.06 -17.25
C TYR A 83 -47.60 21.78 -16.89
N TYR A 84 -48.15 22.47 -15.91
CA TYR A 84 -49.56 22.35 -15.56
C TYR A 84 -50.47 22.68 -16.77
N ASN A 85 -50.21 23.81 -17.44
CA ASN A 85 -51.00 24.23 -18.59
C ASN A 85 -50.84 23.25 -19.78
N GLN A 86 -49.61 22.79 -20.05
CA GLN A 86 -49.36 21.82 -21.13
C GLN A 86 -50.10 20.49 -20.88
N ILE A 87 -50.03 19.96 -19.65
CA ILE A 87 -50.73 18.70 -19.30
C ILE A 87 -52.26 18.85 -19.46
N LYS A 88 -52.83 20.00 -19.08
CA LYS A 88 -54.23 20.29 -19.24
C LYS A 88 -54.61 20.36 -20.70
N ASP A 89 -53.87 21.05 -21.53
CA ASP A 89 -54.06 21.16 -22.97
C ASP A 89 -53.99 19.77 -23.66
N ILE A 90 -53.07 18.92 -23.24
CA ILE A 90 -52.96 17.53 -23.75
C ILE A 90 -54.17 16.71 -23.35
N ALA A 91 -54.62 16.81 -22.10
CA ALA A 91 -55.78 16.09 -21.61
C ALA A 91 -57.04 16.46 -22.40
N ASP A 92 -57.26 17.74 -22.64
CA ASP A 92 -58.40 18.25 -23.42
C ASP A 92 -58.34 17.79 -24.88
N ARG A 93 -57.16 17.84 -25.54
CA ARG A 93 -56.98 17.43 -26.93
C ARG A 93 -57.15 15.93 -27.15
N LEU A 94 -56.68 15.14 -26.20
CA LEU A 94 -56.74 13.66 -26.28
C LEU A 94 -57.97 13.07 -25.61
N ASN A 95 -58.78 13.91 -24.99
CA ASN A 95 -59.98 13.50 -24.22
C ASN A 95 -59.67 12.44 -23.16
N ILE A 96 -58.59 12.65 -22.42
CA ILE A 96 -58.13 11.79 -21.32
C ILE A 96 -58.29 12.50 -19.98
N GLY A 97 -58.37 11.71 -18.89
CA GLY A 97 -58.49 12.27 -17.54
C GLY A 97 -57.23 13.00 -17.08
N LEU A 98 -57.41 14.02 -16.25
CA LEU A 98 -56.34 14.73 -15.60
C LEU A 98 -55.66 13.84 -14.51
N PRO A 99 -54.36 14.07 -14.19
CA PRO A 99 -53.68 13.33 -13.13
C PRO A 99 -54.40 13.43 -11.80
N ALA A 100 -54.52 12.32 -11.08
CA ALA A 100 -55.15 12.30 -9.74
C ALA A 100 -54.27 13.04 -8.69
N ASP A 101 -52.94 12.94 -8.85
CA ASP A 101 -51.94 13.63 -7.99
C ASP A 101 -51.09 14.59 -8.84
N TRP A 102 -51.45 15.85 -8.79
CA TRP A 102 -50.75 16.93 -9.48
C TRP A 102 -49.35 17.23 -8.89
N PHE A 103 -49.22 17.15 -7.57
CA PHE A 103 -47.94 17.43 -6.96
C PHE A 103 -46.91 16.37 -7.33
N GLN A 104 -47.26 15.11 -7.26
CA GLN A 104 -46.37 14.02 -7.66
C GLN A 104 -46.01 14.12 -9.14
N THR A 105 -46.95 14.49 -10.00
CA THR A 105 -46.74 14.62 -11.45
C THR A 105 -45.80 15.79 -11.75
N LEU A 106 -46.10 16.99 -11.22
CA LEU A 106 -45.37 18.21 -11.52
C LEU A 106 -43.96 18.23 -10.91
N LEU A 107 -43.81 17.73 -9.68
CA LEU A 107 -42.49 17.72 -9.00
C LEU A 107 -41.48 16.75 -9.64
N ARG A 108 -41.91 15.82 -10.50
CA ARG A 108 -41.06 14.93 -11.27
C ARG A 108 -40.66 15.48 -12.65
N MET A 109 -41.25 16.59 -13.06
CA MET A 109 -40.93 17.19 -14.37
C MET A 109 -39.56 17.86 -14.33
N PRO A 110 -38.83 17.86 -15.45
CA PRO A 110 -37.52 18.52 -15.53
C PRO A 110 -37.59 20.01 -15.15
N ASP A 111 -36.55 20.52 -14.55
CA ASP A 111 -36.38 21.94 -14.16
C ASP A 111 -37.41 22.51 -13.18
N VAL A 112 -38.33 21.69 -12.68
CA VAL A 112 -39.28 22.09 -11.62
C VAL A 112 -38.59 22.23 -10.28
N ILE A 113 -37.62 21.37 -10.01
CA ILE A 113 -36.78 21.47 -8.83
C ILE A 113 -35.43 22.05 -9.28
N LYS A 114 -35.17 23.30 -8.89
CA LYS A 114 -33.90 23.98 -9.16
C LYS A 114 -33.03 24.00 -7.93
N THR A 115 -31.81 23.58 -8.07
CA THR A 115 -30.76 23.86 -7.09
C THR A 115 -30.09 25.17 -7.50
N GLU A 116 -30.23 26.21 -6.71
CA GLU A 116 -29.52 27.46 -6.98
C GLU A 116 -28.02 27.22 -6.88
N ALA A 117 -27.28 27.64 -7.90
CA ALA A 117 -25.84 27.67 -7.87
C ALA A 117 -25.43 28.75 -6.85
N GLN A 118 -25.10 28.33 -5.61
CA GLN A 118 -24.52 29.22 -4.63
C GLN A 118 -23.07 29.46 -5.01
N GLU A 119 -22.68 30.72 -5.20
CA GLU A 119 -21.28 31.09 -5.33
C GLU A 119 -20.60 30.96 -3.96
N VAL A 120 -19.45 30.32 -3.96
CA VAL A 120 -18.63 30.16 -2.76
C VAL A 120 -17.89 31.48 -2.52
N ASN A 121 -18.17 32.14 -1.41
CA ASN A 121 -17.40 33.32 -1.03
C ASN A 121 -15.98 32.93 -0.56
N GLU A 122 -15.06 33.90 -0.56
CA GLU A 122 -13.66 33.63 -0.18
C GLU A 122 -13.49 33.21 1.27
N GLU A 123 -14.32 33.72 2.17
CA GLU A 123 -14.26 33.33 3.60
C GLU A 123 -14.63 31.85 3.79
N GLU A 124 -15.69 31.40 3.14
CA GLU A 124 -16.09 30.00 3.14
C GLU A 124 -15.01 29.12 2.52
N TRP A 125 -14.46 29.54 1.37
CA TRP A 125 -13.39 28.79 0.71
C TRP A 125 -12.17 28.62 1.63
N ASN A 126 -11.75 29.67 2.32
CA ASN A 126 -10.63 29.60 3.26
C ASN A 126 -10.84 28.56 4.36
N VAL A 127 -12.07 28.46 4.90
CA VAL A 127 -12.42 27.44 5.91
C VAL A 127 -12.36 26.03 5.32
N VAL A 128 -12.90 25.84 4.12
CA VAL A 128 -12.89 24.54 3.44
C VAL A 128 -11.46 24.15 3.04
N GLU A 129 -10.66 25.06 2.51
CA GLU A 129 -9.27 24.82 2.17
C GLU A 129 -8.43 24.42 3.40
N LYS A 130 -8.67 25.08 4.53
CA LYS A 130 -8.05 24.69 5.81
C LYS A 130 -8.44 23.27 6.20
N ALA A 131 -9.72 22.93 6.12
CA ALA A 131 -10.18 21.56 6.41
C ALA A 131 -9.56 20.51 5.46
N ILE A 132 -9.36 20.86 4.18
CA ILE A 132 -8.65 19.99 3.22
C ILE A 132 -7.20 19.77 3.66
N LYS A 133 -6.47 20.84 4.01
CA LYS A 133 -5.08 20.76 4.48
C LYS A 133 -4.95 19.93 5.76
N GLU A 134 -5.88 20.09 6.69
CA GLU A 134 -5.94 19.28 7.92
C GLU A 134 -6.23 17.79 7.61
N ALA A 135 -7.16 17.50 6.70
CA ALA A 135 -7.45 16.13 6.31
C ALA A 135 -6.24 15.45 5.64
N ILE A 136 -5.49 16.20 4.81
CA ILE A 136 -4.21 15.75 4.25
C ILE A 136 -3.20 15.49 5.38
N GLY A 137 -3.11 16.37 6.36
CA GLY A 137 -2.25 16.19 7.55
C GLY A 137 -2.56 14.90 8.29
N HIS A 138 -3.83 14.64 8.61
CA HIS A 138 -4.24 13.39 9.27
C HIS A 138 -3.88 12.14 8.48
N LEU A 139 -4.01 12.18 7.15
CA LEU A 139 -3.59 11.07 6.29
C LEU A 139 -2.06 10.88 6.33
N CYS A 140 -1.28 11.95 6.32
CA CYS A 140 0.18 11.90 6.45
C CYS A 140 0.61 11.36 7.81
N ASP A 141 -0.02 11.81 8.89
CA ASP A 141 0.25 11.32 10.26
C ASP A 141 -0.04 9.82 10.38
N PHE A 142 -1.14 9.35 9.78
CA PHE A 142 -1.45 7.93 9.72
C PHE A 142 -0.34 7.14 9.01
N ARG A 143 0.14 7.67 7.87
CA ARG A 143 1.25 7.04 7.12
C ARG A 143 2.56 7.01 7.92
N ILE A 144 2.86 8.05 8.68
CA ILE A 144 4.03 8.10 9.56
C ILE A 144 3.94 7.01 10.63
N GLN A 145 2.77 6.85 11.26
CA GLN A 145 2.55 5.81 12.27
C GLN A 145 2.68 4.40 11.67
N GLU A 146 2.06 4.14 10.49
CA GLU A 146 2.19 2.88 9.77
C GLU A 146 3.67 2.61 9.41
N GLY A 147 4.41 3.64 8.95
CA GLY A 147 5.83 3.56 8.64
C GLY A 147 6.69 3.17 9.84
N ALA A 148 6.44 3.78 11.00
CA ALA A 148 7.16 3.45 12.24
C ALA A 148 6.90 2.01 12.72
N MET A 149 5.68 1.48 12.52
CA MET A 149 5.39 0.07 12.79
C MET A 149 6.13 -0.87 11.83
N LEU A 150 6.17 -0.54 10.54
CA LEU A 150 6.90 -1.32 9.53
C LEU A 150 8.41 -1.31 9.79
N GLN A 151 8.97 -0.18 10.21
CA GLN A 151 10.37 -0.09 10.57
C GLN A 151 10.72 -1.07 11.69
N LYS A 152 9.98 -1.06 12.79
CA LYS A 152 10.19 -2.01 13.91
C LYS A 152 10.06 -3.47 13.46
N LEU A 153 9.08 -3.75 12.59
CA LEU A 153 8.93 -5.09 12.04
C LEU A 153 10.16 -5.51 11.26
N PHE A 154 10.67 -4.67 10.37
CA PHE A 154 11.87 -4.97 9.57
C PHE A 154 13.10 -5.13 10.43
N GLU A 155 13.33 -4.26 11.41
CA GLU A 155 14.43 -4.38 12.37
C GLU A 155 14.40 -5.75 13.08
N GLN A 156 13.24 -6.17 13.55
CA GLN A 156 13.06 -7.48 14.19
C GLN A 156 13.37 -8.63 13.24
N LYS A 157 12.83 -8.59 12.00
CA LYS A 157 13.03 -9.65 11.01
C LYS A 157 14.50 -9.76 10.58
N ILE A 158 15.16 -8.62 10.35
CA ILE A 158 16.58 -8.57 10.03
C ILE A 158 17.42 -9.12 11.20
N ALA A 159 17.11 -8.76 12.44
CA ALA A 159 17.79 -9.30 13.61
C ALA A 159 17.59 -10.82 13.74
N ASN A 160 16.40 -11.35 13.47
CA ASN A 160 16.13 -12.78 13.45
C ASN A 160 16.99 -13.51 12.40
N ILE A 161 17.03 -12.98 11.15
CA ILE A 161 17.87 -13.56 10.08
C ILE A 161 19.35 -13.54 10.49
N SER A 162 19.84 -12.43 11.05
CA SER A 162 21.23 -12.30 11.51
C SER A 162 21.56 -13.32 12.61
N ARG A 163 20.66 -13.52 13.57
CA ARG A 163 20.81 -14.56 14.62
C ARG A 163 20.87 -15.95 14.01
N LEU A 164 19.91 -16.30 13.15
CA LEU A 164 19.88 -17.59 12.46
C LEU A 164 21.14 -17.82 11.62
N LEU A 165 21.67 -16.78 10.97
CA LEU A 165 22.92 -16.83 10.22
C LEU A 165 24.12 -17.16 11.12
N SER A 166 24.20 -16.59 12.31
CA SER A 166 25.27 -16.91 13.28
C SER A 166 25.17 -18.34 13.82
N GLU A 167 23.95 -18.89 13.93
CA GLU A 167 23.76 -20.28 14.36
C GLU A 167 24.24 -21.31 13.32
N VAL A 168 24.39 -20.94 12.04
CA VAL A 168 24.94 -21.81 11.00
C VAL A 168 26.35 -22.28 11.33
N GLU A 169 27.17 -21.43 11.94
CA GLU A 169 28.60 -21.70 12.23
C GLU A 169 28.83 -22.95 13.09
N GLN A 170 27.94 -23.19 14.05
CA GLN A 170 28.06 -24.36 14.93
C GLN A 170 27.98 -25.71 14.20
N TYR A 171 27.31 -25.74 13.03
CA TYR A 171 27.10 -26.96 12.24
C TYR A 171 28.10 -27.15 11.11
N GLU A 172 28.97 -26.18 10.82
CA GLU A 172 29.90 -26.24 9.69
C GLU A 172 30.94 -27.36 9.86
N LYS A 173 31.51 -27.51 11.06
CA LYS A 173 32.48 -28.55 11.35
C LYS A 173 31.88 -29.95 11.23
N GLU A 174 30.73 -30.16 11.86
CA GLU A 174 30.01 -31.45 11.80
C GLU A 174 29.62 -31.81 10.36
N ARG A 175 29.20 -30.82 9.56
CA ARG A 175 28.88 -30.99 8.14
C ARG A 175 30.08 -31.54 7.35
N ILE A 176 31.26 -30.92 7.52
CA ILE A 176 32.47 -31.36 6.84
C ILE A 176 32.84 -32.80 7.20
N GLU A 177 32.77 -33.15 8.48
CA GLU A 177 33.05 -34.51 8.96
C GLU A 177 32.06 -35.52 8.39
N LYS A 178 30.77 -35.20 8.34
CA LYS A 178 29.74 -36.06 7.72
C LYS A 178 29.96 -36.26 6.22
N ILE A 179 30.41 -35.22 5.51
CA ILE A 179 30.74 -35.31 4.08
C ILE A 179 31.92 -36.24 3.87
N LYS A 180 33.00 -36.06 4.66
CA LYS A 180 34.19 -36.93 4.62
C LYS A 180 33.82 -38.38 4.85
N ALA A 181 33.09 -38.67 5.93
CA ALA A 181 32.66 -40.01 6.26
C ALA A 181 31.83 -40.68 5.15
N ARG A 182 30.89 -39.92 4.53
CA ARG A 182 30.08 -40.44 3.42
C ARG A 182 30.89 -40.74 2.16
N ILE A 183 31.87 -39.89 1.83
CA ILE A 183 32.72 -40.11 0.65
C ILE A 183 33.61 -41.32 0.89
N MET A 184 34.18 -41.49 2.10
CA MET A 184 34.99 -42.66 2.43
C MET A 184 34.19 -43.97 2.36
N ASP A 185 32.98 -43.99 2.96
CA ASP A 185 32.09 -45.15 2.92
C ASP A 185 31.72 -45.57 1.50
N ASN A 186 31.47 -44.57 0.59
CA ASN A 186 31.19 -44.85 -0.81
C ASN A 186 32.42 -45.36 -1.55
N LEU A 187 33.61 -44.86 -1.26
CA LEU A 187 34.85 -45.34 -1.85
C LEU A 187 35.16 -46.76 -1.46
N GLU A 188 35.04 -47.11 -0.17
CA GLU A 188 35.22 -48.49 0.32
C GLU A 188 34.27 -49.47 -0.35
N LYS A 189 33.04 -49.07 -0.63
CA LYS A 189 32.04 -49.91 -1.33
C LYS A 189 32.37 -50.15 -2.78
N ILE A 190 33.04 -49.19 -3.48
CA ILE A 190 33.29 -49.25 -4.91
C ILE A 190 34.68 -49.87 -5.21
N ALA A 191 35.72 -49.44 -4.49
CA ALA A 191 37.11 -49.75 -4.80
C ALA A 191 37.78 -50.72 -3.83
N GLY A 192 37.10 -51.15 -2.74
CA GLY A 192 37.70 -51.93 -1.67
C GLY A 192 38.75 -51.12 -0.92
N GLN A 193 39.80 -51.77 -0.41
CA GLN A 193 40.87 -51.08 0.32
C GLN A 193 41.98 -50.46 -0.56
N ASP A 194 41.87 -50.65 -1.87
CA ASP A 194 42.93 -50.24 -2.84
C ASP A 194 42.49 -49.02 -3.64
N TYR A 195 42.44 -47.83 -2.99
CA TYR A 195 42.16 -46.57 -3.67
C TYR A 195 43.36 -45.60 -3.58
N ASP A 196 43.51 -44.78 -4.62
CA ASP A 196 44.55 -43.74 -4.66
C ASP A 196 44.25 -42.62 -3.67
N LYS A 197 45.00 -42.55 -2.57
CA LYS A 197 44.85 -41.54 -1.51
C LYS A 197 45.03 -40.13 -2.00
N ASN A 198 45.95 -39.88 -2.94
CA ASN A 198 46.18 -38.53 -3.48
C ASN A 198 44.99 -38.05 -4.29
N ARG A 199 44.39 -38.92 -5.08
CA ARG A 199 43.18 -38.61 -5.83
C ARG A 199 41.99 -38.37 -4.90
N PHE A 200 41.88 -39.14 -3.84
CA PHE A 200 40.85 -38.90 -2.79
C PHE A 200 41.00 -37.52 -2.13
N GLU A 201 42.20 -37.15 -1.76
CA GLU A 201 42.46 -35.83 -1.16
C GLU A 201 42.12 -34.67 -2.12
N GLN A 202 42.45 -34.80 -3.41
CA GLN A 202 42.09 -33.80 -4.42
C GLN A 202 40.57 -33.67 -4.61
N GLU A 203 39.85 -34.78 -4.68
CA GLU A 203 38.39 -34.78 -4.75
C GLU A 203 37.76 -34.18 -3.49
N MET A 204 38.33 -34.48 -2.32
CA MET A 204 37.86 -33.89 -1.04
C MET A 204 38.03 -32.37 -1.01
N ILE A 205 39.17 -31.85 -1.45
CA ILE A 205 39.40 -30.40 -1.55
C ILE A 205 38.34 -29.79 -2.48
N TYR A 206 38.15 -30.36 -3.66
CA TYR A 206 37.14 -29.90 -4.62
C TYR A 206 35.72 -29.88 -4.01
N TYR A 207 35.30 -30.92 -3.26
CA TYR A 207 34.00 -30.97 -2.62
C TYR A 207 33.87 -29.96 -1.46
N ILE A 208 34.92 -29.75 -0.68
CA ILE A 208 34.94 -28.76 0.40
C ILE A 208 34.79 -27.36 -0.18
N GLU A 209 35.54 -27.02 -1.24
CA GLU A 209 35.44 -25.72 -1.92
C GLU A 209 34.04 -25.51 -2.54
N LYS A 210 33.52 -26.53 -3.22
CA LYS A 210 32.18 -26.47 -3.86
C LYS A 210 31.06 -26.27 -2.85
N LEU A 211 31.21 -26.76 -1.63
CA LEU A 211 30.23 -26.68 -0.55
C LEU A 211 30.57 -25.53 0.44
N ASP A 212 31.62 -24.74 0.20
CA ASP A 212 31.91 -23.59 1.05
C ASP A 212 30.74 -22.59 1.04
N VAL A 213 30.38 -22.13 2.23
CA VAL A 213 29.27 -21.19 2.46
C VAL A 213 29.72 -19.85 3.02
N ASN A 214 31.02 -19.64 3.16
CA ASN A 214 31.58 -18.42 3.76
C ASN A 214 31.27 -17.19 2.93
N GLU A 215 31.28 -17.32 1.61
CA GLU A 215 30.95 -16.22 0.70
C GLU A 215 29.50 -15.79 0.88
N GLU A 216 28.55 -16.74 0.88
CA GLU A 216 27.13 -16.48 1.05
C GLU A 216 26.82 -15.88 2.43
N LYS A 217 27.47 -16.36 3.49
CA LYS A 217 27.37 -15.81 4.85
C LYS A 217 27.78 -14.34 4.89
N ASN A 218 28.97 -14.03 4.34
CA ASN A 218 29.51 -12.69 4.30
C ASN A 218 28.65 -11.73 3.47
N ARG A 219 28.17 -12.20 2.30
CA ARG A 219 27.28 -11.42 1.43
C ARG A 219 25.94 -11.16 2.11
N LEU A 220 25.36 -12.17 2.73
CA LEU A 220 24.10 -12.03 3.45
C LEU A 220 24.23 -11.03 4.61
N ASP A 221 25.27 -11.14 5.41
CA ASP A 221 25.54 -10.20 6.52
C ASP A 221 25.69 -8.75 6.01
N ASN A 222 26.41 -8.55 4.91
CA ASN A 222 26.53 -7.24 4.27
C ASN A 222 25.16 -6.71 3.77
N HIS A 223 24.32 -7.57 3.18
CA HIS A 223 22.99 -7.17 2.75
C HIS A 223 22.06 -6.83 3.91
N LEU A 224 22.15 -7.55 5.05
CA LEU A 224 21.41 -7.24 6.27
C LEU A 224 21.78 -5.84 6.80
N LYS A 225 23.07 -5.55 6.90
CA LYS A 225 23.57 -4.23 7.33
C LYS A 225 23.15 -3.13 6.35
N TYR A 226 23.23 -3.40 5.05
CA TYR A 226 22.84 -2.46 4.01
C TYR A 226 21.33 -2.20 3.99
N TYR A 227 20.51 -3.20 4.33
CA TYR A 227 19.07 -3.04 4.48
C TYR A 227 18.74 -2.02 5.58
N ILE A 228 19.33 -2.19 6.77
CA ILE A 228 19.12 -1.29 7.90
C ILE A 228 19.59 0.14 7.56
N SER A 229 20.82 0.32 7.05
CA SER A 229 21.33 1.65 6.68
C SER A 229 20.51 2.33 5.57
N THR A 230 19.94 1.54 4.63
CA THR A 230 19.05 2.08 3.61
C THR A 230 17.71 2.51 4.20
N MET A 231 17.17 1.75 5.14
CA MET A 231 15.91 2.10 5.84
C MET A 231 16.05 3.41 6.63
N GLU A 232 17.21 3.66 7.23
CA GLU A 232 17.53 4.88 7.99
C GLU A 232 17.83 6.09 7.10
N SER A 233 18.12 5.91 5.81
CA SER A 233 18.57 6.98 4.91
C SER A 233 17.46 7.93 4.42
N GLY A 234 16.19 7.74 4.83
CA GLY A 234 15.08 8.66 4.57
C GLY A 234 14.02 8.14 3.60
N HIS A 235 13.26 9.05 2.99
CA HIS A 235 12.08 8.74 2.18
C HIS A 235 12.39 8.08 0.82
N GLY A 236 11.41 7.39 0.24
CA GLY A 236 11.47 6.87 -1.13
C GLY A 236 12.29 5.58 -1.29
N GLN A 237 12.65 4.90 -0.19
CA GLN A 237 13.56 3.76 -0.20
C GLN A 237 12.88 2.40 -0.50
N GLY A 238 11.55 2.33 -0.56
CA GLY A 238 10.82 1.06 -0.71
C GLY A 238 11.28 0.20 -1.88
N LYS A 239 11.57 0.80 -3.03
CA LYS A 239 12.07 0.08 -4.21
C LYS A 239 13.47 -0.50 -3.99
N LYS A 240 14.37 0.27 -3.37
CA LYS A 240 15.74 -0.14 -3.05
C LYS A 240 15.75 -1.24 -1.99
N LEU A 241 14.95 -1.11 -0.92
CA LEU A 241 14.76 -2.15 0.08
C LEU A 241 14.24 -3.46 -0.54
N GLY A 242 13.31 -3.38 -1.50
CA GLY A 242 12.84 -4.52 -2.25
C GLY A 242 13.96 -5.24 -3.03
N PHE A 243 14.87 -4.49 -3.67
CA PHE A 243 16.03 -5.08 -4.33
C PHE A 243 16.98 -5.76 -3.35
N ILE A 244 17.28 -5.12 -2.22
CA ILE A 244 18.17 -5.71 -1.20
C ILE A 244 17.54 -7.00 -0.66
N ALA A 245 16.23 -7.04 -0.40
CA ALA A 245 15.52 -8.25 0.02
C ALA A 245 15.58 -9.37 -1.02
N GLN A 246 15.62 -9.06 -2.32
CA GLN A 246 15.84 -10.06 -3.38
C GLN A 246 17.25 -10.62 -3.34
N GLU A 247 18.28 -9.78 -3.16
CA GLU A 247 19.67 -10.25 -3.03
C GLU A 247 19.85 -11.12 -1.77
N MET A 248 19.28 -10.70 -0.62
CA MET A 248 19.24 -11.56 0.58
C MET A 248 18.65 -12.94 0.28
N GLY A 249 17.57 -12.99 -0.50
CA GLY A 249 16.92 -14.23 -0.91
C GLY A 249 17.81 -15.11 -1.78
N ARG A 250 18.63 -14.53 -2.64
CA ARG A 250 19.63 -15.27 -3.44
C ARG A 250 20.67 -15.92 -2.55
N GLU A 251 21.24 -15.16 -1.62
CA GLU A 251 22.26 -15.69 -0.70
C GLU A 251 21.69 -16.79 0.20
N ILE A 252 20.49 -16.61 0.78
CA ILE A 252 19.81 -17.63 1.58
C ILE A 252 19.53 -18.90 0.76
N ASN A 253 19.11 -18.77 -0.52
CA ASN A 253 18.88 -19.92 -1.39
C ASN A 253 20.16 -20.67 -1.69
N THR A 254 21.26 -19.96 -2.00
CA THR A 254 22.57 -20.56 -2.28
C THR A 254 23.13 -21.23 -1.01
N LEU A 255 23.02 -20.59 0.14
CA LEU A 255 23.36 -21.18 1.43
C LEU A 255 22.60 -22.50 1.64
N GLY A 256 21.29 -22.52 1.37
CA GLY A 256 20.46 -23.71 1.46
C GLY A 256 20.90 -24.82 0.50
N SER A 257 21.22 -24.52 -0.74
CA SER A 257 21.64 -25.52 -1.73
C SER A 257 23.00 -26.14 -1.41
N LYS A 258 23.90 -25.35 -0.80
CA LYS A 258 25.22 -25.80 -0.34
C LYS A 258 25.17 -26.48 1.05
N SER A 259 24.13 -26.25 1.84
CA SER A 259 23.96 -26.80 3.20
C SER A 259 23.49 -28.26 3.16
N ASN A 260 24.40 -29.18 3.00
CA ASN A 260 24.09 -30.62 3.03
C ASN A 260 24.04 -31.14 4.47
N HIS A 261 23.21 -30.49 5.33
CA HIS A 261 23.05 -30.77 6.75
C HIS A 261 21.62 -30.45 7.23
N ALA A 262 20.94 -31.37 7.92
CA ALA A 262 19.52 -31.22 8.25
C ALA A 262 19.22 -29.99 9.13
N GLU A 263 20.04 -29.73 10.16
CA GLU A 263 19.80 -28.56 11.02
C GLU A 263 20.06 -27.24 10.29
N MET A 264 21.10 -27.18 9.46
CA MET A 264 21.32 -25.98 8.61
C MET A 264 20.15 -25.74 7.65
N GLN A 265 19.54 -26.78 7.08
CA GLN A 265 18.35 -26.66 6.25
C GLN A 265 17.14 -26.10 7.01
N LYS A 266 16.98 -26.45 8.27
CA LYS A 266 15.94 -25.87 9.15
C LYS A 266 16.19 -24.37 9.37
N LEU A 267 17.43 -23.97 9.67
CA LEU A 267 17.78 -22.56 9.83
C LEU A 267 17.52 -21.76 8.54
N VAL A 268 17.90 -22.33 7.38
CA VAL A 268 17.63 -21.71 6.08
C VAL A 268 16.14 -21.56 5.83
N ALA A 269 15.30 -22.54 6.17
CA ALA A 269 13.87 -22.43 6.04
C ALA A 269 13.30 -21.31 6.93
N GLN A 270 13.77 -21.18 8.16
CA GLN A 270 13.37 -20.10 9.07
C GLN A 270 13.81 -18.71 8.51
N MET A 271 15.04 -18.60 7.98
CA MET A 271 15.48 -17.35 7.34
C MET A 271 14.59 -16.98 6.14
N LYS A 272 14.15 -17.96 5.35
CA LYS A 272 13.24 -17.73 4.22
C LYS A 272 11.88 -17.22 4.70
N ASP A 273 11.33 -17.79 5.76
CA ASP A 273 10.05 -17.37 6.32
C ASP A 273 10.11 -15.91 6.83
N GLU A 274 11.20 -15.54 7.53
CA GLU A 274 11.43 -14.16 7.98
C GLU A 274 11.58 -13.19 6.79
N LEU A 275 12.29 -13.61 5.74
CA LEU A 275 12.50 -12.81 4.54
C LEU A 275 11.22 -12.61 3.71
N GLU A 276 10.36 -13.63 3.60
CA GLU A 276 9.09 -13.50 2.89
C GLU A 276 8.19 -12.45 3.56
N GLN A 277 8.16 -12.39 4.89
CA GLN A 277 7.43 -11.33 5.60
C GLN A 277 7.99 -9.93 5.28
N ILE A 278 9.33 -9.79 5.16
CA ILE A 278 9.93 -8.53 4.71
C ILE A 278 9.45 -8.18 3.30
N LYS A 279 9.47 -9.14 2.36
CA LYS A 279 9.08 -8.92 0.96
C LYS A 279 7.60 -8.54 0.80
N GLU A 280 6.72 -9.13 1.60
CA GLU A 280 5.29 -8.78 1.61
C GLU A 280 5.07 -7.33 2.06
N HIS A 281 5.75 -6.92 3.12
CA HIS A 281 5.55 -5.61 3.71
C HIS A 281 6.33 -4.48 3.04
N VAL A 282 7.48 -4.78 2.40
CA VAL A 282 8.29 -3.75 1.71
C VAL A 282 7.54 -3.05 0.58
N LEU A 283 6.56 -3.69 -0.01
CA LEU A 283 5.68 -3.11 -1.03
C LEU A 283 4.85 -1.92 -0.48
N ASN A 284 4.66 -1.85 0.82
CA ASN A 284 3.93 -0.78 1.50
C ASN A 284 4.82 0.41 1.92
N VAL A 285 6.14 0.30 1.81
CA VAL A 285 7.06 1.40 2.15
C VAL A 285 7.00 2.49 1.09
N LEU A 286 6.85 3.75 1.52
CA LEU A 286 6.95 4.95 0.66
C LEU A 286 8.40 5.35 0.46
#